data_99d0ed34129302f217d77bfd3e06294f
#
_entry.id   99d0ed34129302f217d77bfd3e06294f
#
_cell.length_a   1.000
_cell.length_b   1.000
_cell.length_c   1.000
_cell.angle_alpha   90.00
_cell.angle_beta   90.00
_cell.angle_gamma   90.00
#
_symmetry.space_group_name_H-M   'P 1'
#
loop_
_entity.id
_entity.type
_entity.pdbx_description
1 polymer ?
#
loop_
_entity_poly.entity_id
_entity_poly.type
_entity_poly.pdbx_seq_one_letter_code
_entity_poly.pdbx_strand_id
1 'polypeptide(L)'
;NNIEGTVENITLHSTKVRTLDNFMVTIPNNIIDSNVVENVSRAKKRRLQIVFGITYDTSEEKIQKAISIIKSTMKSRHDVNQDFRVNIDALDSSSINIKLFGYVKTSSIITLEKVRGEVLFEIIKQFRAEGIDFAFPSQTVYMAK
;
A
#
# COMPACT_ATOMS: atom_id res chain seq x y z
N ASN A 1 10.37 18.92 -11.91
CA ASN A 1 9.34 18.05 -12.52
C ASN A 1 9.77 16.60 -12.34
N ASN A 2 8.93 15.81 -11.72
CA ASN A 2 9.16 14.37 -11.55
C ASN A 2 8.58 13.66 -12.80
N ILE A 3 9.44 12.93 -13.55
CA ILE A 3 9.01 12.18 -14.73
C ILE A 3 9.14 10.70 -14.39
N GLU A 4 8.02 10.00 -14.47
CA GLU A 4 7.94 8.56 -14.22
C GLU A 4 7.63 7.84 -15.53
N GLY A 5 8.37 6.78 -15.83
CA GLY A 5 8.16 6.01 -17.04
C GLY A 5 9.23 4.95 -17.28
N THR A 6 9.17 4.37 -18.50
CA THR A 6 10.11 3.34 -18.94
C THR A 6 11.11 3.93 -19.93
N VAL A 7 12.39 3.70 -19.69
CA VAL A 7 13.46 4.09 -20.63
C VAL A 7 13.36 3.20 -21.86
N GLU A 8 13.14 3.80 -23.03
CA GLU A 8 13.07 3.07 -24.31
C GLU A 8 14.37 3.15 -25.10
N ASN A 9 15.07 4.28 -25.03
CA ASN A 9 16.32 4.48 -25.77
C ASN A 9 17.23 5.48 -25.05
N ILE A 10 18.51 5.19 -25.08
CA ILE A 10 19.57 6.07 -24.57
C ILE A 10 20.52 6.35 -25.73
N THR A 11 20.71 7.61 -26.06
CA THR A 11 21.70 8.09 -27.04
C THR A 11 22.84 8.79 -26.29
N LEU A 12 23.84 9.26 -27.05
CA LEU A 12 24.96 10.01 -26.49
C LEU A 12 24.51 11.31 -25.78
N HIS A 13 23.46 11.94 -26.25
CA HIS A 13 23.02 13.26 -25.77
C HIS A 13 21.66 13.26 -25.04
N SER A 14 20.85 12.23 -25.24
CA SER A 14 19.50 12.21 -24.68
C SER A 14 19.01 10.80 -24.34
N THR A 15 18.07 10.75 -23.42
CA THR A 15 17.34 9.54 -23.02
C THR A 15 15.87 9.72 -23.36
N LYS A 16 15.27 8.74 -24.03
CA LYS A 16 13.83 8.70 -24.33
C LYS A 16 13.10 7.86 -23.29
N VAL A 17 12.10 8.46 -22.66
CA VAL A 17 11.29 7.84 -21.63
C VAL A 17 9.83 7.82 -22.07
N ARG A 18 9.21 6.64 -22.04
CA ARG A 18 7.76 6.49 -22.22
C ARG A 18 7.08 6.65 -20.88
N THR A 19 6.27 7.68 -20.73
CA THR A 19 5.54 7.95 -19.49
C THR A 19 4.36 6.98 -19.30
N LEU A 20 3.75 7.00 -18.11
CA LEU A 20 2.55 6.21 -17.81
C LEU A 20 1.36 6.60 -18.70
N ASP A 21 1.28 7.86 -19.13
CA ASP A 21 0.27 8.35 -20.08
C ASP A 21 0.60 8.01 -21.53
N ASN A 22 1.65 7.21 -21.76
CA ASN A 22 2.11 6.80 -23.08
C ASN A 22 2.73 7.92 -23.92
N PHE A 23 3.13 9.03 -23.31
CA PHE A 23 3.88 10.08 -24.00
C PHE A 23 5.37 9.74 -24.10
N MET A 24 5.98 10.15 -25.23
CA MET A 24 7.43 10.06 -25.37
C MET A 24 8.06 11.37 -24.91
N VAL A 25 8.86 11.29 -23.87
CA VAL A 25 9.63 12.42 -23.35
C VAL A 25 11.11 12.22 -23.68
N THR A 26 11.73 13.22 -24.26
CA THR A 26 13.17 13.23 -24.50
C THR A 26 13.86 14.11 -23.48
N ILE A 27 14.76 13.52 -22.69
CA ILE A 27 15.46 14.19 -21.60
C ILE A 27 16.95 14.29 -21.99
N PRO A 28 17.54 15.48 -22.01
CA PRO A 28 18.98 15.63 -22.17
C PRO A 28 19.74 14.91 -21.07
N ASN A 29 20.80 14.16 -21.40
CA ASN A 29 21.54 13.35 -20.43
C ASN A 29 22.17 14.20 -19.32
N ASN A 30 22.57 15.43 -19.60
CA ASN A 30 23.11 16.34 -18.58
C ASN A 30 22.10 16.65 -17.46
N ILE A 31 20.79 16.64 -17.77
CA ILE A 31 19.74 16.80 -16.76
C ILE A 31 19.63 15.54 -15.89
N ILE A 32 19.73 14.37 -16.52
CA ILE A 32 19.71 13.08 -15.80
C ILE A 32 20.91 12.97 -14.88
N ASP A 33 22.11 13.29 -15.38
CA ASP A 33 23.37 13.20 -14.62
C ASP A 33 23.42 14.16 -13.42
N SER A 34 22.69 15.27 -13.49
CA SER A 34 22.64 16.27 -12.42
C SER A 34 21.51 16.07 -11.41
N ASN A 35 20.65 15.09 -11.61
CA ASN A 35 19.49 14.83 -10.76
C ASN A 35 19.53 13.44 -10.12
N VAL A 36 18.77 13.29 -9.03
CA VAL A 36 18.56 11.98 -8.41
C VAL A 36 17.62 11.15 -9.30
N VAL A 37 18.07 9.97 -9.69
CA VAL A 37 17.31 9.03 -10.51
C VAL A 37 17.02 7.77 -9.71
N GLU A 38 15.74 7.42 -9.59
CA GLU A 38 15.32 6.16 -8.99
C GLU A 38 15.12 5.08 -10.06
N ASN A 39 15.86 3.97 -9.94
CA ASN A 39 15.68 2.81 -10.80
C ASN A 39 14.80 1.75 -10.10
N VAL A 40 13.51 1.83 -10.33
CA VAL A 40 12.51 0.96 -9.70
C VAL A 40 12.61 -0.49 -10.19
N SER A 41 13.03 -0.72 -11.45
CA SER A 41 13.16 -2.08 -12.00
C SER A 41 14.27 -2.91 -11.35
N ARG A 42 15.21 -2.27 -10.66
CA ARG A 42 16.24 -2.95 -9.85
C ARG A 42 15.78 -3.32 -8.44
N ALA A 43 14.63 -2.83 -8.02
CA ALA A 43 14.09 -3.21 -6.71
C ALA A 43 13.77 -4.71 -6.68
N LYS A 44 14.25 -5.40 -5.64
CA LYS A 44 13.98 -6.84 -5.44
C LYS A 44 12.64 -7.07 -4.74
N LYS A 45 12.13 -6.04 -4.09
CA LYS A 45 10.87 -6.06 -3.34
C LYS A 45 10.22 -4.68 -3.38
N ARG A 46 8.90 -4.65 -3.27
CA ARG A 46 8.13 -3.41 -3.21
C ARG A 46 7.37 -3.32 -1.90
N ARG A 47 7.32 -2.12 -1.35
CA ARG A 47 6.62 -1.86 -0.10
C ARG A 47 5.12 -2.06 -0.25
N LEU A 48 4.54 -2.82 0.69
CA LEU A 48 3.11 -2.98 0.89
C LEU A 48 2.74 -2.33 2.22
N GLN A 49 1.99 -1.25 2.18
CA GLN A 49 1.51 -0.56 3.36
C GLN A 49 0.02 -0.33 3.25
N ILE A 50 -0.73 -0.80 4.24
CA ILE A 50 -2.19 -0.68 4.27
C ILE A 50 -2.60 -0.24 5.68
N VAL A 51 -3.51 0.71 5.74
CA VAL A 51 -4.13 1.15 6.98
C VAL A 51 -5.59 0.71 6.99
N PHE A 52 -5.96 -0.04 8.02
CA PHE A 52 -7.33 -0.50 8.25
C PHE A 52 -7.95 0.33 9.36
N GLY A 53 -9.02 1.06 9.05
CA GLY A 53 -9.80 1.79 10.04
C GLY A 53 -10.96 0.93 10.55
N ILE A 54 -11.00 0.65 11.84
CA ILE A 54 -12.11 -0.05 12.49
C ILE A 54 -12.84 0.89 13.45
N THR A 55 -14.09 0.56 13.77
CA THR A 55 -14.94 1.39 14.62
C THR A 55 -14.43 1.44 16.06
N TYR A 56 -14.69 2.57 16.76
CA TYR A 56 -14.29 2.74 18.17
C TYR A 56 -15.04 1.83 19.14
N ASP A 57 -16.22 1.35 18.78
CA ASP A 57 -17.00 0.40 19.58
C ASP A 57 -16.54 -1.07 19.44
N THR A 58 -15.50 -1.30 18.62
CA THR A 58 -14.84 -2.60 18.53
C THR A 58 -14.23 -2.96 19.88
N SER A 59 -14.59 -4.13 20.43
CA SER A 59 -14.06 -4.60 21.69
C SER A 59 -12.54 -4.87 21.60
N GLU A 60 -11.87 -4.83 22.73
CA GLU A 60 -10.43 -5.12 22.82
C GLU A 60 -10.09 -6.50 22.25
N GLU A 61 -10.93 -7.50 22.51
CA GLU A 61 -10.78 -8.85 21.97
C GLU A 61 -10.88 -8.87 20.45
N LYS A 62 -11.83 -8.13 19.88
CA LYS A 62 -11.98 -8.00 18.42
C LYS A 62 -10.85 -7.20 17.78
N ILE A 63 -10.31 -6.20 18.46
CA ILE A 63 -9.11 -5.47 17.98
C ILE A 63 -7.93 -6.43 17.87
N GLN A 64 -7.69 -7.25 18.90
CA GLN A 64 -6.64 -8.26 18.88
C GLN A 64 -6.90 -9.33 17.80
N LYS A 65 -8.15 -9.72 17.62
CA LYS A 65 -8.55 -10.63 16.54
C LYS A 65 -8.27 -10.04 15.16
N ALA A 66 -8.57 -8.76 14.96
CA ALA A 66 -8.26 -8.05 13.72
C ALA A 66 -6.76 -8.08 13.40
N ILE A 67 -5.92 -7.77 14.37
CA ILE A 67 -4.46 -7.84 14.23
C ILE A 67 -4.02 -9.26 13.88
N SER A 68 -4.56 -10.26 14.57
CA SER A 68 -4.27 -11.68 14.33
C SER A 68 -4.67 -12.11 12.91
N ILE A 69 -5.82 -11.68 12.41
CA ILE A 69 -6.28 -11.95 11.04
C ILE A 69 -5.32 -11.39 10.01
N ILE A 70 -4.90 -10.14 10.17
CA ILE A 70 -3.96 -9.49 9.26
C ILE A 70 -2.62 -10.23 9.26
N LYS A 71 -2.10 -10.58 10.44
CA LYS A 71 -0.86 -11.34 10.57
C LYS A 71 -0.95 -12.72 9.92
N SER A 72 -2.03 -13.45 10.13
CA SER A 72 -2.21 -14.79 9.56
C SER A 72 -2.37 -14.75 8.05
N THR A 73 -3.05 -13.74 7.52
CA THR A 73 -3.17 -13.52 6.07
C THR A 73 -1.80 -13.34 5.43
N MET A 74 -0.94 -12.53 6.05
CA MET A 74 0.43 -12.33 5.56
C MET A 74 1.30 -13.58 5.70
N LYS A 75 1.20 -14.28 6.83
CA LYS A 75 1.97 -15.51 7.08
C LYS A 75 1.66 -16.62 6.09
N SER A 76 0.45 -16.71 5.59
CA SER A 76 0.02 -17.74 4.63
C SER A 76 0.55 -17.51 3.21
N ARG A 77 1.17 -16.38 2.94
CA ARG A 77 1.61 -16.01 1.59
C ARG A 77 3.11 -16.22 1.39
N HIS A 78 3.45 -16.82 0.25
CA HIS A 78 4.85 -17.03 -0.17
C HIS A 78 5.45 -15.84 -0.90
N ASP A 79 4.60 -14.98 -1.45
CA ASP A 79 4.99 -13.83 -2.27
C ASP A 79 5.25 -12.55 -1.45
N VAL A 80 5.14 -12.63 -0.12
CA VAL A 80 5.49 -11.54 0.79
C VAL A 80 6.63 -11.93 1.72
N ASN A 81 7.44 -10.94 2.09
CA ASN A 81 8.47 -11.13 3.11
C ASN A 81 7.80 -11.34 4.48
N GLN A 82 8.39 -12.21 5.31
CA GLN A 82 7.83 -12.56 6.62
C GLN A 82 8.26 -11.60 7.74
N ASP A 83 8.98 -10.53 7.43
CA ASP A 83 9.37 -9.45 8.33
C ASP A 83 8.31 -8.32 8.44
N PHE A 84 7.07 -8.60 8.03
CA PHE A 84 5.96 -7.66 8.12
C PHE A 84 5.62 -7.30 9.57
N ARG A 85 5.00 -6.12 9.74
CA ARG A 85 4.58 -5.59 11.04
C ARG A 85 3.11 -5.18 10.98
N VAL A 86 2.36 -5.50 12.03
CA VAL A 86 0.95 -5.14 12.19
C VAL A 86 0.76 -4.55 13.57
N ASN A 87 0.37 -3.30 13.65
CA ASN A 87 0.18 -2.59 14.92
C ASN A 87 -0.99 -1.61 14.83
N ILE A 88 -1.56 -1.26 15.99
CA ILE A 88 -2.37 -0.05 16.08
C ILE A 88 -1.44 1.13 15.79
N ASP A 89 -1.83 1.96 14.84
CA ASP A 89 -1.01 3.06 14.33
C ASP A 89 -1.46 4.41 14.89
N ALA A 90 -2.77 4.62 14.95
CA ALA A 90 -3.33 5.89 15.39
C ALA A 90 -4.78 5.75 15.85
N LEU A 91 -5.19 6.71 16.66
CA LEU A 91 -6.59 6.96 16.99
C LEU A 91 -7.02 8.20 16.20
N ASP A 92 -7.79 7.98 15.16
CA ASP A 92 -8.26 9.03 14.27
C ASP A 92 -9.65 9.56 14.70
N SER A 93 -10.19 10.55 14.00
CA SER A 93 -11.47 11.18 14.33
C SER A 93 -12.65 10.20 14.32
N SER A 94 -12.64 9.19 13.46
CA SER A 94 -13.74 8.22 13.31
C SER A 94 -13.27 6.76 13.32
N SER A 95 -12.01 6.49 13.56
CA SER A 95 -11.46 5.13 13.44
C SER A 95 -10.27 4.86 14.35
N ILE A 96 -10.17 3.62 14.78
CA ILE A 96 -8.92 3.05 15.28
C ILE A 96 -8.18 2.48 14.07
N ASN A 97 -6.99 2.99 13.81
CA ASN A 97 -6.22 2.60 12.63
C ASN A 97 -5.21 1.51 12.97
N ILE A 98 -5.28 0.41 12.24
CA ILE A 98 -4.31 -0.69 12.30
C ILE A 98 -3.50 -0.65 11.02
N LYS A 99 -2.18 -0.55 11.14
CA LYS A 99 -1.28 -0.50 10.00
C LYS A 99 -0.58 -1.83 9.77
N LEU A 100 -0.67 -2.30 8.54
CA LEU A 100 0.16 -3.35 7.99
C LEU A 100 1.31 -2.72 7.20
N PHE A 101 2.53 -3.08 7.53
CA PHE A 101 3.72 -2.71 6.79
C PHE A 101 4.51 -3.97 6.43
N GLY A 102 4.84 -4.12 5.15
CA GLY A 102 5.61 -5.27 4.68
C GLY A 102 6.13 -5.05 3.27
N TYR A 103 6.61 -6.13 2.65
CA TYR A 103 7.14 -6.12 1.29
C TYR A 103 6.60 -7.30 0.49
N VAL A 104 6.27 -7.04 -0.76
CA VAL A 104 5.99 -8.07 -1.77
C VAL A 104 7.27 -8.36 -2.54
N LYS A 105 7.57 -9.64 -2.76
CA LYS A 105 8.78 -10.12 -3.47
C LYS A 105 8.65 -9.91 -4.97
N THR A 106 8.61 -8.66 -5.39
CA THR A 106 8.47 -8.29 -6.80
C THR A 106 9.06 -6.92 -7.09
N SER A 107 9.49 -6.70 -8.33
CA SER A 107 9.78 -5.37 -8.87
C SER A 107 8.57 -4.76 -9.59
N SER A 108 7.58 -5.57 -9.94
CA SER A 108 6.41 -5.17 -10.72
C SER A 108 5.35 -4.46 -9.89
N ILE A 109 4.92 -3.28 -10.34
CA ILE A 109 3.78 -2.56 -9.74
C ILE A 109 2.48 -3.33 -9.92
N ILE A 110 2.30 -3.99 -11.06
CA ILE A 110 1.10 -4.79 -11.37
C ILE A 110 0.97 -5.94 -10.38
N THR A 111 2.07 -6.64 -10.11
CA THR A 111 2.09 -7.72 -9.11
C THR A 111 1.82 -7.19 -7.70
N LEU A 112 2.39 -6.03 -7.33
CA LEU A 112 2.12 -5.39 -6.04
C LEU A 112 0.63 -5.08 -5.88
N GLU A 113 0.01 -4.47 -6.87
CA GLU A 113 -1.43 -4.13 -6.85
C GLU A 113 -2.32 -5.37 -6.76
N LYS A 114 -1.98 -6.44 -7.48
CA LYS A 114 -2.68 -7.72 -7.41
C LYS A 114 -2.60 -8.32 -6.00
N VAL A 115 -1.42 -8.41 -5.42
CA VAL A 115 -1.21 -8.93 -4.06
C VAL A 115 -1.93 -8.08 -3.04
N ARG A 116 -1.85 -6.76 -3.17
CA ARG A 116 -2.59 -5.82 -2.31
C ARG A 116 -4.10 -6.09 -2.34
N GLY A 117 -4.67 -6.24 -3.53
CA GLY A 117 -6.09 -6.55 -3.70
C GLY A 117 -6.49 -7.88 -3.08
N GLU A 118 -5.69 -8.92 -3.24
CA GLU A 118 -5.91 -10.24 -2.65
C GLU A 118 -5.85 -10.21 -1.12
N VAL A 119 -4.87 -9.50 -0.56
CA VAL A 119 -4.73 -9.31 0.90
C VAL A 119 -5.94 -8.57 1.45
N LEU A 120 -6.34 -7.47 0.81
CA LEU A 120 -7.52 -6.69 1.21
C LEU A 120 -8.79 -7.54 1.16
N PHE A 121 -8.98 -8.31 0.11
CA PHE A 121 -10.15 -9.17 -0.06
C PHE A 121 -10.25 -10.22 1.06
N GLU A 122 -9.17 -10.90 1.37
CA GLU A 122 -9.13 -11.91 2.42
C GLU A 122 -9.41 -11.30 3.81
N ILE A 123 -8.85 -10.13 4.08
CA ILE A 123 -9.08 -9.41 5.34
C ILE A 123 -10.53 -8.95 5.46
N ILE A 124 -11.11 -8.39 4.41
CA ILE A 124 -12.54 -8.02 4.39
C ILE A 124 -13.41 -9.24 4.71
N LYS A 125 -13.14 -10.36 4.06
CA LYS A 125 -13.87 -11.61 4.26
C LYS A 125 -13.81 -12.09 5.72
N GLN A 126 -12.62 -12.11 6.29
CA GLN A 126 -12.42 -12.58 7.66
C GLN A 126 -12.95 -11.60 8.71
N PHE A 127 -12.83 -10.28 8.48
CA PHE A 127 -13.41 -9.27 9.36
C PHE A 127 -14.95 -9.40 9.41
N ARG A 128 -15.58 -9.59 8.26
CA ARG A 128 -17.04 -9.81 8.21
C ARG A 128 -17.47 -11.07 8.95
N ALA A 129 -16.71 -12.15 8.81
CA ALA A 129 -16.99 -13.39 9.50
C ALA A 129 -16.90 -13.27 11.04
N GLU A 130 -16.01 -12.40 11.52
CA GLU A 130 -15.79 -12.17 12.97
C GLU A 130 -16.60 -10.97 13.51
N GLY A 131 -17.42 -10.33 12.70
CA GLY A 131 -18.19 -9.17 13.11
C GLY A 131 -17.33 -7.95 13.45
N ILE A 132 -16.22 -7.77 12.77
CA ILE A 132 -15.36 -6.60 12.87
C ILE A 132 -15.76 -5.61 11.79
N ASP A 133 -16.18 -4.41 12.20
CA ASP A 133 -16.69 -3.38 11.28
C ASP A 133 -15.62 -2.38 10.91
N PHE A 134 -15.52 -2.07 9.61
CA PHE A 134 -14.72 -0.96 9.13
C PHE A 134 -15.41 0.36 9.49
N ALA A 135 -14.60 1.35 9.84
CA ALA A 135 -15.10 2.68 10.19
C ALA A 135 -15.43 3.48 8.92
N PHE A 136 -16.55 4.17 9.01
CA PHE A 136 -16.92 5.21 8.04
C PHE A 136 -16.79 6.58 8.69
N PRO A 137 -16.59 7.67 7.92
CA PRO A 137 -16.75 9.00 8.45
C PRO A 137 -18.11 9.13 9.14
N SER A 138 -18.13 9.41 10.44
CA SER A 138 -19.34 9.43 11.24
C SER A 138 -19.46 10.72 12.02
N GLN A 139 -20.70 11.14 12.26
CA GLN A 139 -21.05 12.29 13.07
C GLN A 139 -22.17 11.92 14.04
N THR A 140 -21.98 12.25 15.30
CA THR A 140 -23.04 12.13 16.29
C THR A 140 -23.79 13.46 16.40
N VAL A 141 -25.09 13.41 16.18
CA VAL A 141 -25.96 14.58 16.26
C VAL A 141 -26.83 14.45 17.50
N TYR A 142 -26.71 15.40 18.42
CA TYR A 142 -27.59 15.51 19.57
C TYR A 142 -28.74 16.45 19.24
N MET A 143 -29.96 15.93 19.32
CA MET A 143 -31.18 16.73 19.09
C MET A 143 -31.57 17.42 20.39
N ALA A 144 -31.72 18.75 20.36
CA ALA A 144 -32.30 19.50 21.47
C ALA A 144 -33.79 19.18 21.59
N LYS A 145 -34.28 18.99 22.82
CA LYS A 145 -35.71 18.79 23.10
C LYS A 145 -36.41 20.13 23.19
#